data_33ea2ca81119fc4bf0fae6c6d155a5fc
#
_entry.id   33ea2ca81119fc4bf0fae6c6d155a5fc
#
_cell.length_a   1.000
_cell.length_b   1.000
_cell.length_c   1.000
_cell.angle_alpha   90.00
_cell.angle_beta   90.00
_cell.angle_gamma   90.00
#
_symmetry.space_group_name_H-M   'P 1'
#
loop_
_entity.id
_entity.type
_entity.pdbx_description
1 polymer ?
#
loop_
_entity_poly.entity_id
_entity_poly.type
_entity_poly.pdbx_seq_one_letter_code
_entity_poly.pdbx_strand_id
1 'polypeptide(L)'
;MKRKITNLQVLILLLTVSFVWSAQPASAQSVTSSQRETGHVNTNTRILYHNGQVMVGPQDVYFIWYGCWDNTCGNNGDTTTQNILTDFMSNVGATPYYAILRTYPNSAGQIPNGVAYFGGQAFDQYSRGFELTPSDIQGIVSDQITNHRLPQDANGVYVVFASADVSSPATGFCVASAQPYHGIVEVFGSDMRYAFIGNPTRCPSVAAPQFVANGTLLSTPNGSFAGDAMANTLAHVLSTTVTNPLGTGWFDRYGLQNADKCDGEFGTTYLTTNGARANIKLGQRDYLIQQNWVNDRKGRCAMSA
;
A
#
# COMPACT_ATOMS: atom_id res chain seq x y z
N MET A 1 -70.61 12.45 -60.83
CA MET A 1 -70.44 11.99 -59.45
C MET A 1 -68.97 11.72 -59.17
N LYS A 2 -68.30 12.66 -58.53
CA LYS A 2 -66.87 12.52 -58.16
C LYS A 2 -66.79 12.19 -56.69
N ARG A 3 -66.27 10.98 -56.30
CA ARG A 3 -65.99 10.58 -54.94
C ARG A 3 -64.64 11.17 -54.50
N LYS A 4 -64.62 11.95 -53.46
CA LYS A 4 -63.43 12.41 -52.77
C LYS A 4 -62.91 11.29 -51.85
N ILE A 5 -61.65 10.92 -52.04
CA ILE A 5 -60.92 10.02 -51.15
C ILE A 5 -60.15 10.90 -50.16
N THR A 6 -60.49 10.80 -48.89
CA THR A 6 -59.82 11.50 -47.78
C THR A 6 -58.64 10.64 -47.32
N ASN A 7 -57.41 11.14 -47.49
CA ASN A 7 -56.19 10.52 -46.98
C ASN A 7 -56.12 10.77 -45.45
N LEU A 8 -56.18 9.70 -44.68
CA LEU A 8 -55.89 9.69 -43.25
C LEU A 8 -54.40 9.45 -43.07
N GLN A 9 -53.63 10.48 -42.75
CA GLN A 9 -52.23 10.35 -42.33
C GLN A 9 -52.21 9.89 -40.87
N VAL A 10 -51.70 8.66 -40.69
CA VAL A 10 -51.38 8.14 -39.34
C VAL A 10 -49.98 8.62 -38.99
N LEU A 11 -49.94 9.54 -38.03
CA LEU A 11 -48.67 10.03 -37.43
C LEU A 11 -48.18 9.01 -36.41
N ILE A 12 -47.18 8.20 -36.79
CA ILE A 12 -46.48 7.28 -35.87
C ILE A 12 -45.46 8.09 -35.07
N LEU A 13 -45.76 8.36 -33.82
CA LEU A 13 -44.83 8.99 -32.88
C LEU A 13 -43.86 7.91 -32.37
N LEU A 14 -42.64 7.90 -32.93
CA LEU A 14 -41.55 7.09 -32.43
C LEU A 14 -41.01 7.73 -31.12
N LEU A 15 -41.42 7.20 -29.98
CA LEU A 15 -40.76 7.48 -28.70
C LEU A 15 -39.40 6.77 -28.64
N THR A 16 -38.34 7.50 -28.91
CA THR A 16 -36.98 7.04 -28.64
C THR A 16 -36.76 7.16 -27.12
N VAL A 17 -36.85 6.05 -26.42
CA VAL A 17 -36.41 5.96 -25.02
C VAL A 17 -34.88 5.93 -25.04
N SER A 18 -34.28 7.09 -24.79
CA SER A 18 -32.84 7.20 -24.56
C SER A 18 -32.55 6.60 -23.18
N PHE A 19 -32.02 5.37 -23.13
CA PHE A 19 -31.41 4.83 -21.93
C PHE A 19 -30.13 5.62 -21.68
N VAL A 20 -30.20 6.59 -20.80
CA VAL A 20 -29.02 7.17 -20.17
C VAL A 20 -28.49 6.13 -19.20
N TRP A 21 -27.48 5.38 -19.64
CA TRP A 21 -26.70 4.55 -18.74
C TRP A 21 -25.84 5.50 -17.87
N SER A 22 -26.33 5.83 -16.69
CA SER A 22 -25.51 6.46 -15.67
C SER A 22 -24.46 5.43 -15.27
N ALA A 23 -23.24 5.58 -15.77
CA ALA A 23 -22.09 4.90 -15.20
C ALA A 23 -22.00 5.36 -13.72
N GLN A 24 -22.38 4.51 -12.80
CA GLN A 24 -22.07 4.73 -11.38
C GLN A 24 -20.54 4.69 -11.28
N PRO A 25 -19.92 5.69 -10.62
CA PRO A 25 -18.51 5.60 -10.32
C PRO A 25 -18.31 4.32 -9.50
N ALA A 26 -17.38 3.47 -9.96
CA ALA A 26 -16.96 2.31 -9.20
C ALA A 26 -16.59 2.82 -7.80
N SER A 27 -17.37 2.44 -6.79
CA SER A 27 -17.04 2.76 -5.42
C SER A 27 -15.69 2.12 -5.12
N ALA A 28 -14.67 2.95 -4.92
CA ALA A 28 -13.38 2.50 -4.45
C ALA A 28 -13.62 1.70 -3.17
N GLN A 29 -13.46 0.37 -3.25
CA GLN A 29 -13.44 -0.45 -2.07
C GLN A 29 -12.13 -0.13 -1.34
N SER A 30 -12.20 0.80 -0.39
CA SER A 30 -11.17 0.90 0.61
C SER A 30 -11.18 -0.43 1.35
N VAL A 31 -10.06 -1.14 1.31
CA VAL A 31 -9.85 -2.27 2.21
C VAL A 31 -9.72 -1.67 3.61
N THR A 32 -10.87 -1.39 4.24
CA THR A 32 -10.89 -0.96 5.62
C THR A 32 -10.36 -2.11 6.45
N SER A 33 -9.16 -1.94 6.98
CA SER A 33 -8.65 -2.81 8.03
C SER A 33 -9.70 -2.90 9.12
N SER A 34 -10.16 -4.11 9.43
CA SER A 34 -11.05 -4.33 10.57
C SER A 34 -10.37 -3.75 11.80
N GLN A 35 -11.09 -2.92 12.55
CA GLN A 35 -10.57 -2.39 13.80
C GLN A 35 -10.15 -3.55 14.69
N ARG A 36 -8.86 -3.56 15.03
CA ARG A 36 -8.28 -4.52 15.94
C ARG A 36 -8.80 -4.21 17.34
N GLU A 37 -9.53 -5.13 17.95
CA GLU A 37 -9.66 -5.10 19.41
C GLU A 37 -8.26 -5.14 20.04
N THR A 38 -7.99 -4.26 21.00
CA THR A 38 -6.72 -4.19 21.74
C THR A 38 -6.54 -5.47 22.56
N GLY A 39 -5.98 -6.47 21.94
CA GLY A 39 -5.72 -7.75 22.54
C GLY A 39 -5.01 -8.64 21.55
N HIS A 40 -3.85 -9.11 21.91
CA HIS A 40 -2.99 -10.08 21.24
C HIS A 40 -3.43 -10.53 19.84
N VAL A 41 -2.58 -10.28 18.84
CA VAL A 41 -2.73 -10.88 17.50
C VAL A 41 -2.99 -12.36 17.70
N ASN A 42 -4.17 -12.84 17.31
CA ASN A 42 -4.48 -14.26 17.41
C ASN A 42 -3.72 -15.00 16.32
N THR A 43 -2.45 -15.33 16.60
CA THR A 43 -1.58 -16.10 15.69
C THR A 43 -2.10 -17.50 15.39
N ASN A 44 -3.11 -17.98 16.15
CA ASN A 44 -3.70 -19.30 15.96
C ASN A 44 -4.71 -19.40 14.80
N THR A 45 -5.11 -18.27 14.20
CA THR A 45 -6.02 -18.30 13.04
C THR A 45 -5.21 -18.43 11.75
N ARG A 46 -5.65 -19.35 10.89
CA ARG A 46 -5.03 -19.55 9.57
C ARG A 46 -5.46 -18.42 8.62
N ILE A 47 -4.52 -17.98 7.79
CA ILE A 47 -4.86 -17.18 6.61
C ILE A 47 -5.38 -18.11 5.53
N LEU A 48 -6.55 -17.80 4.97
CA LEU A 48 -7.21 -18.59 3.94
C LEU A 48 -7.32 -17.77 2.65
N TYR A 49 -7.38 -18.49 1.54
CA TYR A 49 -7.62 -17.89 0.23
C TYR A 49 -9.12 -17.73 -0.01
N HIS A 50 -9.54 -16.53 -0.43
CA HIS A 50 -10.94 -16.16 -0.68
C HIS A 50 -11.25 -16.02 -2.18
N ASN A 51 -10.46 -16.65 -3.04
CA ASN A 51 -10.61 -16.68 -4.49
C ASN A 51 -10.42 -15.34 -5.21
N GLY A 52 -9.91 -14.32 -4.53
CA GLY A 52 -9.60 -13.03 -5.13
C GLY A 52 -8.25 -12.99 -5.82
N GLN A 53 -7.92 -11.80 -6.30
CA GLN A 53 -6.68 -11.57 -7.03
C GLN A 53 -5.46 -11.67 -6.10
N VAL A 54 -4.37 -12.20 -6.65
CA VAL A 54 -3.02 -12.21 -6.07
C VAL A 54 -2.08 -11.69 -7.16
N MET A 55 -1.14 -10.83 -6.83
CA MET A 55 -0.16 -10.34 -7.81
C MET A 55 0.90 -11.41 -8.04
N VAL A 56 0.88 -11.98 -9.24
CA VAL A 56 1.85 -13.00 -9.68
C VAL A 56 2.96 -12.41 -10.49
N GLY A 57 4.06 -12.73 -10.75
CA GLY A 57 5.12 -12.04 -11.50
C GLY A 57 5.90 -11.04 -10.65
N PRO A 58 6.91 -10.39 -11.21
CA PRO A 58 7.65 -9.32 -10.55
C PRO A 58 6.80 -8.07 -10.40
N GLN A 59 6.99 -7.33 -9.32
CA GLN A 59 6.33 -6.05 -9.09
C GLN A 59 7.34 -4.92 -9.30
N ASP A 60 6.98 -3.92 -10.10
CA ASP A 60 7.64 -2.63 -10.08
C ASP A 60 6.97 -1.71 -9.05
N VAL A 61 7.77 -1.14 -8.16
CA VAL A 61 7.28 -0.30 -7.08
C VAL A 61 7.68 1.14 -7.36
N TYR A 62 6.67 1.99 -7.52
CA TYR A 62 6.81 3.40 -7.86
C TYR A 62 6.59 4.27 -6.63
N PHE A 63 7.47 5.19 -6.36
CA PHE A 63 7.37 6.11 -5.22
C PHE A 63 6.78 7.44 -5.65
N ILE A 64 5.84 7.95 -4.88
CA ILE A 64 5.28 9.29 -5.02
C ILE A 64 5.58 10.04 -3.73
N TRP A 65 6.48 11.01 -3.81
CA TRP A 65 6.88 11.85 -2.70
C TRP A 65 5.89 13.01 -2.58
N TYR A 66 4.90 12.87 -1.71
CA TYR A 66 3.85 13.85 -1.52
C TYR A 66 4.20 14.83 -0.39
N GLY A 67 4.15 16.14 -0.69
CA GLY A 67 4.49 17.20 0.23
C GLY A 67 5.91 17.72 0.03
N CYS A 68 6.56 18.14 1.11
CA CYS A 68 7.91 18.69 1.06
C CYS A 68 8.99 17.64 1.27
N TRP A 69 9.59 17.18 0.20
CA TRP A 69 10.62 16.14 0.21
C TRP A 69 11.98 16.59 -0.33
N ASP A 70 12.03 17.73 -1.00
CA ASP A 70 13.26 18.28 -1.54
C ASP A 70 13.62 19.62 -0.87
N ASN A 71 14.78 20.16 -1.19
CA ASN A 71 15.27 21.40 -0.61
C ASN A 71 14.55 22.65 -1.17
N THR A 72 13.59 22.50 -2.09
CA THR A 72 12.85 23.63 -2.67
C THR A 72 11.77 24.18 -1.74
N CYS A 73 11.34 23.38 -0.77
CA CYS A 73 10.35 23.77 0.25
C CYS A 73 11.01 24.32 1.55
N GLY A 74 12.19 24.87 1.47
CA GLY A 74 12.94 25.34 2.63
C GLY A 74 13.67 24.21 3.37
N ASN A 75 13.84 24.32 4.70
CA ASN A 75 14.63 23.36 5.49
C ASN A 75 13.91 22.03 5.80
N ASN A 76 12.83 21.70 5.11
CA ASN A 76 11.98 20.55 5.41
C ASN A 76 12.20 19.34 4.47
N GLY A 77 13.11 19.44 3.50
CA GLY A 77 13.43 18.31 2.62
C GLY A 77 14.11 17.18 3.40
N ASP A 78 13.68 15.95 3.18
CA ASP A 78 14.25 14.75 3.83
C ASP A 78 14.80 13.76 2.81
N THR A 79 15.91 14.18 2.17
CA THR A 79 16.65 13.32 1.23
C THR A 79 17.26 12.10 1.89
N THR A 80 17.53 12.15 3.20
CA THR A 80 18.04 11.01 3.95
C THR A 80 17.00 9.89 3.99
N THR A 81 15.76 10.21 4.33
CA THR A 81 14.63 9.25 4.29
C THR A 81 14.40 8.71 2.88
N GLN A 82 14.41 9.58 1.85
CA GLN A 82 14.27 9.14 0.46
C GLN A 82 15.35 8.11 0.08
N ASN A 83 16.62 8.37 0.41
CA ASN A 83 17.71 7.47 0.12
C ASN A 83 17.60 6.13 0.85
N ILE A 84 17.16 6.12 2.12
CA ILE A 84 16.91 4.90 2.91
C ILE A 84 15.83 4.05 2.26
N LEU A 85 14.70 4.65 1.87
CA LEU A 85 13.57 3.94 1.29
C LEU A 85 13.87 3.44 -0.13
N THR A 86 14.57 4.23 -0.94
CA THR A 86 14.99 3.82 -2.28
C THR A 86 15.99 2.66 -2.22
N ASP A 87 16.97 2.72 -1.29
CA ASP A 87 17.91 1.63 -1.06
C ASP A 87 17.19 0.36 -0.56
N PHE A 88 16.24 0.50 0.38
CA PHE A 88 15.42 -0.61 0.84
C PHE A 88 14.70 -1.29 -0.34
N MET A 89 13.99 -0.51 -1.16
CA MET A 89 13.21 -1.05 -2.28
C MET A 89 14.09 -1.72 -3.34
N SER A 90 15.26 -1.15 -3.59
CA SER A 90 16.22 -1.68 -4.56
C SER A 90 16.83 -3.02 -4.14
N ASN A 91 16.75 -3.38 -2.85
CA ASN A 91 17.43 -4.54 -2.30
C ASN A 91 16.51 -5.58 -1.63
N VAL A 92 15.25 -5.26 -1.35
CA VAL A 92 14.33 -6.19 -0.65
C VAL A 92 13.80 -7.29 -1.58
N GLY A 93 13.61 -6.99 -2.85
CA GLY A 93 13.16 -7.95 -3.86
C GLY A 93 14.14 -9.12 -4.00
N ALA A 94 13.62 -10.31 -4.25
CA ALA A 94 14.40 -11.57 -4.36
C ALA A 94 15.13 -12.02 -3.07
N THR A 95 14.91 -11.35 -1.94
CA THR A 95 15.43 -11.82 -0.64
C THR A 95 14.60 -13.00 -0.09
N PRO A 96 15.16 -13.78 0.85
CA PRO A 96 14.39 -14.80 1.58
C PRO A 96 13.16 -14.22 2.30
N TYR A 97 13.22 -12.96 2.75
CA TYR A 97 12.11 -12.25 3.35
C TYR A 97 10.96 -12.03 2.34
N TYR A 98 11.25 -11.45 1.20
CA TYR A 98 10.23 -11.18 0.17
C TYR A 98 9.73 -12.48 -0.49
N ALA A 99 10.55 -13.54 -0.52
CA ALA A 99 10.17 -14.86 -1.00
C ALA A 99 9.09 -15.56 -0.14
N ILE A 100 8.82 -15.09 1.10
CA ILE A 100 7.68 -15.57 1.91
C ILE A 100 6.36 -15.45 1.13
N LEU A 101 6.21 -14.43 0.29
CA LEU A 101 5.01 -14.19 -0.53
C LEU A 101 4.69 -15.38 -1.46
N ARG A 102 5.67 -16.20 -1.81
CA ARG A 102 5.48 -17.42 -2.62
C ARG A 102 4.60 -18.47 -1.94
N THR A 103 4.32 -18.33 -0.64
CA THR A 103 3.42 -19.21 0.10
C THR A 103 1.93 -18.87 -0.09
N TYR A 104 1.61 -17.91 -0.98
CA TYR A 104 0.27 -17.38 -1.23
C TYR A 104 -0.17 -17.59 -2.70
N PRO A 105 -0.50 -18.82 -3.14
CA PRO A 105 -0.92 -19.08 -4.52
C PRO A 105 -2.30 -18.49 -4.83
N ASN A 106 -2.57 -18.21 -6.11
CA ASN A 106 -3.92 -17.94 -6.59
C ASN A 106 -4.69 -19.24 -6.90
N SER A 107 -5.94 -19.13 -7.38
CA SER A 107 -6.80 -20.27 -7.73
C SER A 107 -6.24 -21.17 -8.84
N ALA A 108 -5.36 -20.64 -9.70
CA ALA A 108 -4.68 -21.40 -10.74
C ALA A 108 -3.38 -22.05 -10.24
N GLY A 109 -3.06 -21.95 -8.96
CA GLY A 109 -1.82 -22.45 -8.37
C GLY A 109 -0.58 -21.59 -8.70
N GLN A 110 -0.77 -20.44 -9.35
CA GLN A 110 0.34 -19.51 -9.58
C GLN A 110 0.68 -18.78 -8.28
N ILE A 111 1.96 -18.59 -8.03
CA ILE A 111 2.48 -17.94 -6.82
C ILE A 111 3.11 -16.59 -7.17
N PRO A 112 3.11 -15.60 -6.24
CA PRO A 112 3.99 -14.46 -6.33
C PRO A 112 5.43 -14.93 -6.55
N ASN A 113 6.16 -14.30 -7.46
CA ASN A 113 7.51 -14.78 -7.75
C ASN A 113 8.56 -14.40 -6.67
N GLY A 114 8.18 -13.54 -5.72
CA GLY A 114 9.08 -13.08 -4.66
C GLY A 114 10.13 -12.09 -5.15
N VAL A 115 9.86 -11.39 -6.24
CA VAL A 115 10.75 -10.37 -6.82
C VAL A 115 10.03 -9.05 -6.93
N ALA A 116 10.69 -7.99 -6.49
CA ALA A 116 10.23 -6.62 -6.66
C ALA A 116 11.40 -5.71 -7.01
N TYR A 117 11.12 -4.66 -7.77
CA TYR A 117 12.10 -3.69 -8.22
C TYR A 117 11.65 -2.28 -7.85
N PHE A 118 12.61 -1.39 -7.65
CA PHE A 118 12.33 0.04 -7.64
C PHE A 118 12.10 0.50 -9.08
N GLY A 119 10.84 0.80 -9.42
CA GLY A 119 10.41 1.15 -10.78
C GLY A 119 10.61 2.62 -11.13
N GLY A 120 10.80 3.48 -10.14
CA GLY A 120 10.97 4.92 -10.33
C GLY A 120 10.23 5.76 -9.31
N GLN A 121 10.30 7.07 -9.48
CA GLN A 121 9.69 8.01 -8.52
C GLN A 121 9.17 9.27 -9.18
N ALA A 122 8.20 9.92 -8.52
CA ALA A 122 7.65 11.22 -8.88
C ALA A 122 7.45 12.07 -7.62
N PHE A 123 7.29 13.38 -7.81
CA PHE A 123 7.07 14.34 -6.74
C PHE A 123 5.74 15.05 -6.93
N ASP A 124 5.05 15.27 -5.83
CA ASP A 124 3.79 16.02 -5.77
C ASP A 124 3.85 17.01 -4.60
N GLN A 125 4.03 18.30 -4.93
CA GLN A 125 4.12 19.35 -3.94
C GLN A 125 2.71 19.84 -3.54
N TYR A 126 2.05 19.10 -2.63
CA TYR A 126 0.79 19.46 -2.01
C TYR A 126 -0.39 19.69 -2.98
N SER A 127 -0.49 18.97 -4.10
CA SER A 127 -1.59 19.15 -5.06
C SER A 127 -2.98 18.98 -4.44
N ARG A 128 -3.07 18.30 -3.31
CA ARG A 128 -4.31 18.01 -2.54
C ARG A 128 -4.27 18.60 -1.11
N GLY A 129 -3.32 19.53 -0.81
CA GLY A 129 -3.19 20.16 0.50
C GLY A 129 -2.51 19.30 1.56
N PHE A 130 -2.71 19.63 2.84
CA PHE A 130 -1.99 19.05 3.98
C PHE A 130 -2.75 17.93 4.69
N GLU A 131 -4.04 17.76 4.44
CA GLU A 131 -4.85 16.68 4.99
C GLU A 131 -5.48 15.88 3.84
N LEU A 132 -5.07 14.63 3.72
CA LEU A 132 -5.47 13.76 2.62
C LEU A 132 -6.61 12.82 3.03
N THR A 133 -7.62 12.77 2.18
CA THR A 133 -8.63 11.71 2.19
C THR A 133 -8.17 10.52 1.33
N PRO A 134 -8.78 9.34 1.44
CA PRO A 134 -8.56 8.23 0.51
C PRO A 134 -8.73 8.63 -0.97
N SER A 135 -9.71 9.49 -1.27
CA SER A 135 -9.93 10.00 -2.63
C SER A 135 -8.80 10.90 -3.12
N ASP A 136 -8.20 11.70 -2.23
CA ASP A 136 -7.05 12.54 -2.59
C ASP A 136 -5.83 11.67 -2.92
N ILE A 137 -5.59 10.60 -2.15
CA ILE A 137 -4.48 9.66 -2.41
C ILE A 137 -4.68 8.98 -3.77
N GLN A 138 -5.90 8.54 -4.10
CA GLN A 138 -6.24 8.00 -5.42
C GLN A 138 -5.97 9.03 -6.53
N GLY A 139 -6.40 10.27 -6.33
CA GLY A 139 -6.17 11.37 -7.25
C GLY A 139 -4.68 11.64 -7.47
N ILE A 140 -3.87 11.64 -6.40
CA ILE A 140 -2.41 11.79 -6.50
C ILE A 140 -1.81 10.70 -7.40
N VAL A 141 -2.15 9.43 -7.17
CA VAL A 141 -1.65 8.31 -8.00
C VAL A 141 -2.11 8.44 -9.45
N SER A 142 -3.40 8.70 -9.67
CA SER A 142 -3.97 8.91 -11.00
C SER A 142 -3.27 10.05 -11.75
N ASP A 143 -3.04 11.18 -11.09
CA ASP A 143 -2.39 12.35 -11.68
C ASP A 143 -0.93 12.08 -12.09
N GLN A 144 -0.18 11.27 -11.32
CA GLN A 144 1.19 10.91 -11.70
C GLN A 144 1.22 10.02 -12.96
N ILE A 145 0.24 9.13 -13.12
CA ILE A 145 0.13 8.25 -14.28
C ILE A 145 -0.42 9.00 -15.50
N THR A 146 -1.51 9.73 -15.35
CA THR A 146 -2.16 10.44 -16.46
C THR A 146 -1.30 11.56 -17.04
N ASN A 147 -0.45 12.18 -16.21
CA ASN A 147 0.54 13.18 -16.65
C ASN A 147 1.87 12.54 -17.09
N HIS A 148 1.94 11.23 -17.26
CA HIS A 148 3.12 10.48 -17.73
C HIS A 148 4.39 10.69 -16.88
N ARG A 149 4.25 11.02 -15.58
CA ARG A 149 5.38 11.10 -14.66
C ARG A 149 5.79 9.73 -14.13
N LEU A 150 4.82 8.82 -14.05
CA LEU A 150 5.02 7.39 -13.79
C LEU A 150 4.31 6.57 -14.87
N PRO A 151 4.80 5.38 -15.22
CA PRO A 151 4.15 4.53 -16.21
C PRO A 151 2.81 4.01 -15.68
N GLN A 152 1.89 3.64 -16.60
CA GLN A 152 0.72 2.84 -16.27
C GLN A 152 1.14 1.37 -16.22
N ASP A 153 1.23 0.81 -15.02
CA ASP A 153 1.64 -0.58 -14.79
C ASP A 153 0.60 -1.33 -13.96
N ALA A 154 -0.15 -2.21 -14.61
CA ALA A 154 -1.18 -3.01 -13.95
C ALA A 154 -0.61 -4.08 -12.99
N ASN A 155 0.69 -4.34 -12.99
CA ASN A 155 1.38 -5.18 -12.00
C ASN A 155 2.28 -4.36 -11.05
N GLY A 156 2.23 -3.04 -11.18
CA GLY A 156 2.95 -2.11 -10.32
C GLY A 156 2.24 -1.83 -9.00
N VAL A 157 2.99 -1.29 -8.05
CA VAL A 157 2.49 -0.77 -6.77
C VAL A 157 2.98 0.67 -6.61
N TYR A 158 2.04 1.60 -6.49
CA TYR A 158 2.32 3.03 -6.34
C TYR A 158 2.26 3.41 -4.86
N VAL A 159 3.36 3.79 -4.27
CA VAL A 159 3.44 4.11 -2.84
C VAL A 159 3.54 5.62 -2.65
N VAL A 160 2.51 6.20 -2.03
CA VAL A 160 2.49 7.62 -1.66
C VAL A 160 3.11 7.79 -0.28
N PHE A 161 4.28 8.42 -0.23
CA PHE A 161 4.96 8.79 1.01
C PHE A 161 4.64 10.24 1.35
N ALA A 162 4.02 10.46 2.50
CA ALA A 162 3.70 11.79 2.99
C ALA A 162 4.87 12.44 3.74
N SER A 163 5.12 13.72 3.50
CA SER A 163 6.05 14.51 4.32
C SER A 163 5.53 14.71 5.75
N ALA A 164 6.39 15.19 6.66
CA ALA A 164 6.08 15.27 8.08
C ALA A 164 4.88 16.20 8.43
N ASP A 165 4.56 17.14 7.58
CA ASP A 165 3.47 18.11 7.75
C ASP A 165 2.13 17.66 7.14
N VAL A 166 2.11 16.52 6.41
CA VAL A 166 0.90 15.97 5.80
C VAL A 166 0.23 14.95 6.74
N SER A 167 -1.09 15.01 6.86
CA SER A 167 -1.92 14.09 7.63
C SER A 167 -2.90 13.33 6.76
N SER A 168 -3.36 12.17 7.24
CA SER A 168 -4.44 11.41 6.60
C SER A 168 -5.17 10.56 7.65
N PRO A 169 -5.96 11.19 8.54
CA PRO A 169 -6.66 10.45 9.59
C PRO A 169 -7.68 9.45 9.04
N ALA A 170 -8.28 9.74 7.89
CA ALA A 170 -9.25 8.87 7.24
C ALA A 170 -8.66 7.53 6.72
N THR A 171 -7.33 7.42 6.58
CA THR A 171 -6.66 6.15 6.27
C THR A 171 -6.32 5.33 7.52
N GLY A 172 -6.59 5.85 8.71
CA GLY A 172 -6.17 5.27 9.97
C GLY A 172 -4.73 5.65 10.38
N PHE A 173 -4.03 6.46 9.60
CA PHE A 173 -2.70 6.93 9.97
C PHE A 173 -2.74 7.70 11.31
N CYS A 174 -1.82 7.38 12.22
CA CYS A 174 -1.80 7.84 13.61
C CYS A 174 -2.94 7.35 14.51
N VAL A 175 -3.72 6.38 14.06
CA VAL A 175 -4.73 5.70 14.89
C VAL A 175 -4.14 4.39 15.42
N ALA A 176 -4.17 4.21 16.74
CA ALA A 176 -3.67 3.00 17.38
C ALA A 176 -4.39 1.76 16.80
N SER A 177 -3.64 0.72 16.49
CA SER A 177 -4.12 -0.53 15.92
C SER A 177 -4.68 -0.47 14.50
N ALA A 178 -4.61 0.69 13.80
CA ALA A 178 -4.90 0.73 12.38
C ALA A 178 -3.76 0.06 11.60
N GLN A 179 -4.13 -0.69 10.57
CA GLN A 179 -3.15 -1.30 9.67
C GLN A 179 -2.74 -0.29 8.57
N PRO A 180 -1.54 -0.43 8.01
CA PRO A 180 -1.13 0.40 6.88
C PRO A 180 -2.11 0.31 5.72
N TYR A 181 -2.39 1.45 5.09
CA TYR A 181 -3.45 1.61 4.11
C TYR A 181 -2.98 1.29 2.69
N HIS A 182 -3.72 0.42 2.00
CA HIS A 182 -3.55 0.17 0.57
C HIS A 182 -4.91 0.05 -0.14
N GLY A 183 -4.93 0.18 -1.46
CA GLY A 183 -6.17 0.11 -2.25
C GLY A 183 -5.89 0.07 -3.74
N ILE A 184 -6.94 0.34 -4.51
CA ILE A 184 -6.89 0.44 -5.97
C ILE A 184 -7.46 1.77 -6.45
N VAL A 185 -6.96 2.23 -7.59
CA VAL A 185 -7.55 3.31 -8.37
C VAL A 185 -7.59 2.91 -9.83
N GLU A 186 -8.71 3.17 -10.49
CA GLU A 186 -8.83 2.92 -11.93
C GLU A 186 -8.17 4.08 -12.70
N VAL A 187 -7.25 3.73 -13.58
CA VAL A 187 -6.62 4.67 -14.51
C VAL A 187 -6.65 4.07 -15.91
N PHE A 188 -7.25 4.78 -16.87
CA PHE A 188 -7.44 4.33 -18.25
C PHE A 188 -8.03 2.92 -18.38
N GLY A 189 -9.05 2.62 -17.56
CA GLY A 189 -9.75 1.32 -17.58
C GLY A 189 -8.97 0.15 -16.96
N SER A 190 -7.91 0.43 -16.20
CA SER A 190 -7.12 -0.57 -15.51
C SER A 190 -6.96 -0.23 -14.04
N ASP A 191 -7.05 -1.25 -13.17
CA ASP A 191 -6.83 -1.09 -11.73
C ASP A 191 -5.34 -0.95 -11.42
N MET A 192 -4.96 0.18 -10.84
CA MET A 192 -3.61 0.43 -10.29
C MET A 192 -3.63 0.20 -8.78
N ARG A 193 -2.67 -0.54 -8.25
CA ARG A 193 -2.52 -0.80 -6.82
C ARG A 193 -1.71 0.30 -6.20
N TYR A 194 -2.19 0.83 -5.09
CA TYR A 194 -1.48 1.86 -4.37
C TYR A 194 -1.46 1.61 -2.86
N ALA A 195 -0.50 2.23 -2.20
CA ALA A 195 -0.42 2.28 -0.74
C ALA A 195 -0.12 3.72 -0.28
N PHE A 196 -0.47 4.01 0.96
CA PHE A 196 -0.16 5.28 1.61
C PHE A 196 0.68 5.03 2.85
N ILE A 197 1.77 5.76 2.98
CA ILE A 197 2.66 5.73 4.14
C ILE A 197 2.83 7.15 4.68
N GLY A 198 2.18 7.42 5.81
CA GLY A 198 2.33 8.69 6.52
C GLY A 198 3.68 8.81 7.23
N ASN A 199 4.13 10.02 7.49
CA ASN A 199 5.39 10.25 8.17
C ASN A 199 5.26 9.98 9.69
N PRO A 200 6.00 9.00 10.24
CA PRO A 200 5.85 8.55 11.62
C PRO A 200 6.28 9.59 12.66
N THR A 201 6.97 10.66 12.27
CA THR A 201 7.31 11.76 13.21
C THR A 201 6.09 12.50 13.74
N ARG A 202 4.93 12.37 13.09
CA ARG A 202 3.66 12.95 13.57
C ARG A 202 3.09 12.23 14.79
N CYS A 203 3.33 10.94 14.92
CA CYS A 203 2.78 10.09 15.99
C CYS A 203 3.74 8.93 16.32
N PRO A 204 4.96 9.23 16.82
CA PRO A 204 6.03 8.23 16.94
C PRO A 204 5.63 6.98 17.70
N SER A 205 4.97 7.13 18.84
CA SER A 205 4.56 6.01 19.69
C SER A 205 3.46 5.12 19.10
N VAL A 206 2.76 5.63 18.09
CA VAL A 206 1.69 4.87 17.38
C VAL A 206 2.23 4.27 16.10
N ALA A 207 2.89 5.09 15.27
CA ALA A 207 3.33 4.68 13.94
C ALA A 207 4.64 3.87 13.94
N ALA A 208 5.47 3.99 14.96
CA ALA A 208 6.76 3.30 15.06
C ALA A 208 7.14 2.96 16.53
N PRO A 209 6.30 2.21 17.27
CA PRO A 209 6.52 1.92 18.69
C PRO A 209 7.83 1.17 18.93
N GLN A 210 8.35 0.41 17.96
CA GLN A 210 9.64 -0.29 18.06
C GLN A 210 10.84 0.62 18.21
N PHE A 211 10.71 1.91 17.89
CA PHE A 211 11.75 2.93 17.99
C PHE A 211 11.43 3.97 19.10
N VAL A 212 10.51 3.65 20.01
CA VAL A 212 10.14 4.53 21.12
C VAL A 212 10.17 3.75 22.43
N ALA A 213 10.83 4.30 23.45
CA ALA A 213 10.80 3.77 24.80
C ALA A 213 10.50 4.88 25.80
N ASN A 214 9.45 4.72 26.59
CA ASN A 214 9.02 5.69 27.60
C ASN A 214 8.85 7.11 27.03
N GLY A 215 8.31 7.21 25.79
CA GLY A 215 8.11 8.48 25.09
C GLY A 215 9.38 9.07 24.46
N THR A 216 10.52 8.40 24.56
CA THR A 216 11.80 8.84 24.00
C THR A 216 12.12 8.07 22.73
N LEU A 217 12.59 8.76 21.70
CA LEU A 217 13.06 8.13 20.47
C LEU A 217 14.37 7.37 20.73
N LEU A 218 14.42 6.15 20.24
CA LEU A 218 15.62 5.30 20.28
C LEU A 218 16.48 5.55 19.03
N SER A 219 17.74 5.11 19.09
CA SER A 219 18.59 5.04 17.89
C SER A 219 17.97 4.10 16.86
N THR A 220 18.00 4.50 15.60
CA THR A 220 17.51 3.70 14.47
C THR A 220 18.65 3.26 13.57
N PRO A 221 18.53 2.16 12.83
CA PRO A 221 19.65 1.54 12.09
C PRO A 221 20.39 2.50 11.17
N ASN A 222 19.67 3.39 10.49
CA ASN A 222 20.24 4.33 9.52
C ASN A 222 20.30 5.77 10.05
N GLY A 223 19.98 5.99 11.33
CA GLY A 223 20.02 7.31 11.95
C GLY A 223 18.88 8.25 11.53
N SER A 224 17.89 7.76 10.78
CA SER A 224 16.67 8.50 10.44
C SER A 224 15.46 7.77 11.00
N PHE A 225 14.82 8.37 12.00
CA PHE A 225 13.59 7.79 12.57
C PHE A 225 12.50 7.63 11.50
N ALA A 226 12.29 8.66 10.66
CA ALA A 226 11.31 8.59 9.59
C ALA A 226 11.64 7.50 8.57
N GLY A 227 12.87 7.48 8.07
CA GLY A 227 13.32 6.52 7.04
C GLY A 227 13.24 5.09 7.51
N ASP A 228 13.75 4.80 8.71
CA ASP A 228 13.76 3.44 9.25
C ASP A 228 12.35 2.94 9.60
N ALA A 229 11.49 3.79 10.13
CA ALA A 229 10.11 3.44 10.43
C ALA A 229 9.27 3.26 9.16
N MET A 230 9.41 4.15 8.17
CA MET A 230 8.72 4.02 6.88
C MET A 230 9.18 2.76 6.12
N ALA A 231 10.46 2.34 6.24
CA ALA A 231 10.92 1.09 5.64
C ALA A 231 10.19 -0.13 6.21
N ASN A 232 9.94 -0.16 7.52
CA ASN A 232 9.11 -1.20 8.13
C ASN A 232 7.67 -1.18 7.59
N THR A 233 7.06 0.00 7.49
CA THR A 233 5.70 0.14 6.95
C THR A 233 5.66 -0.23 5.46
N LEU A 234 6.70 0.10 4.68
CA LEU A 234 6.82 -0.29 3.27
C LEU A 234 6.88 -1.81 3.12
N ALA A 235 7.67 -2.50 3.94
CA ALA A 235 7.70 -3.97 3.97
C ALA A 235 6.31 -4.57 4.22
N HIS A 236 5.56 -3.98 5.15
CA HIS A 236 4.19 -4.39 5.49
C HIS A 236 3.24 -4.20 4.30
N VAL A 237 3.11 -2.98 3.77
CA VAL A 237 2.13 -2.69 2.71
C VAL A 237 2.41 -3.44 1.41
N LEU A 238 3.68 -3.66 1.06
CA LEU A 238 4.03 -4.45 -0.10
C LEU A 238 3.57 -5.90 0.06
N SER A 239 3.76 -6.48 1.24
CA SER A 239 3.36 -7.85 1.51
C SER A 239 1.84 -8.03 1.44
N THR A 240 1.07 -7.13 2.04
CA THR A 240 -0.40 -7.17 2.02
C THR A 240 -0.95 -6.88 0.63
N THR A 241 -0.40 -5.88 -0.08
CA THR A 241 -0.83 -5.54 -1.44
C THR A 241 -0.62 -6.70 -2.42
N VAL A 242 0.52 -7.40 -2.36
CA VAL A 242 0.81 -8.51 -3.28
C VAL A 242 -0.12 -9.69 -3.06
N THR A 243 -0.45 -10.03 -1.83
CA THR A 243 -1.25 -11.22 -1.52
C THR A 243 -2.75 -10.96 -1.48
N ASN A 244 -3.16 -9.69 -1.36
CA ASN A 244 -4.56 -9.30 -1.23
C ASN A 244 -4.84 -7.91 -1.85
N PRO A 245 -4.51 -7.68 -3.13
CA PRO A 245 -4.56 -6.34 -3.74
C PRO A 245 -5.96 -5.72 -3.75
N LEU A 246 -7.01 -6.54 -3.78
CA LEU A 246 -8.41 -6.10 -3.86
C LEU A 246 -9.21 -6.38 -2.56
N GLY A 247 -8.55 -6.81 -1.48
CA GLY A 247 -9.25 -7.18 -0.24
C GLY A 247 -10.03 -8.51 -0.31
N THR A 248 -9.86 -9.27 -1.38
CA THR A 248 -10.57 -10.53 -1.64
C THR A 248 -9.64 -11.74 -1.82
N GLY A 249 -8.34 -11.56 -1.63
CA GLY A 249 -7.29 -12.58 -1.80
C GLY A 249 -7.07 -13.41 -0.53
N TRP A 250 -5.99 -13.15 0.18
CA TRP A 250 -5.57 -13.91 1.36
C TRP A 250 -5.73 -13.12 2.67
N PHE A 251 -6.61 -13.58 3.55
CA PHE A 251 -6.80 -13.05 4.90
C PHE A 251 -7.39 -14.10 5.83
N ASP A 252 -7.34 -13.87 7.13
CA ASP A 252 -7.95 -14.74 8.12
C ASP A 252 -9.41 -14.34 8.42
N ARG A 253 -10.08 -15.09 9.27
CA ARG A 253 -11.50 -14.84 9.63
C ARG A 253 -11.78 -13.49 10.29
N TYR A 254 -10.74 -12.77 10.71
CA TYR A 254 -10.84 -11.42 11.28
C TYR A 254 -10.43 -10.34 10.26
N GLY A 255 -10.14 -10.73 9.02
CA GLY A 255 -9.65 -9.84 7.97
C GLY A 255 -8.16 -9.53 8.04
N LEU A 256 -7.39 -10.18 8.94
CA LEU A 256 -5.95 -9.95 9.06
C LEU A 256 -5.21 -10.62 7.90
N GLN A 257 -4.35 -9.85 7.26
CA GLN A 257 -3.50 -10.28 6.17
C GLN A 257 -2.15 -10.80 6.70
N ASN A 258 -1.26 -11.21 5.82
CA ASN A 258 0.02 -11.81 6.15
C ASN A 258 0.90 -10.93 7.07
N ALA A 259 1.08 -9.66 6.72
CA ALA A 259 1.90 -8.76 7.53
C ALA A 259 1.18 -8.33 8.81
N ASP A 260 -0.15 -8.18 8.79
CA ASP A 260 -0.96 -7.83 9.96
C ASP A 260 -0.79 -8.84 11.10
N LYS A 261 -0.65 -10.13 10.76
CA LYS A 261 -0.47 -11.20 11.75
C LYS A 261 0.87 -11.13 12.48
N CYS A 262 1.84 -10.46 11.90
CA CYS A 262 3.20 -10.34 12.44
C CYS A 262 3.54 -8.90 12.86
N ASP A 263 2.51 -8.06 13.00
CA ASP A 263 2.69 -6.68 13.43
C ASP A 263 3.39 -6.60 14.79
N GLY A 264 4.50 -5.85 14.84
CA GLY A 264 5.34 -5.74 16.04
C GLY A 264 6.26 -6.92 16.34
N GLU A 265 6.24 -7.99 15.52
CA GLU A 265 7.11 -9.15 15.66
C GLU A 265 8.37 -8.98 14.80
N PHE A 266 9.52 -8.78 15.43
CA PHE A 266 10.80 -8.55 14.74
C PHE A 266 11.72 -9.77 14.74
N GLY A 267 11.42 -10.81 15.53
CA GLY A 267 12.25 -12.00 15.66
C GLY A 267 13.63 -11.70 16.28
N THR A 268 14.63 -12.46 15.84
CA THR A 268 16.01 -12.28 16.31
C THR A 268 16.60 -10.99 15.74
N THR A 269 17.14 -10.15 16.59
CA THR A 269 17.79 -8.89 16.23
C THR A 269 19.26 -8.89 16.59
N TYR A 270 20.04 -8.04 15.94
CA TYR A 270 21.42 -7.72 16.27
C TYR A 270 21.59 -6.20 16.45
N LEU A 271 22.71 -5.79 17.00
CA LEU A 271 23.03 -4.37 17.15
C LEU A 271 23.90 -3.92 15.96
N THR A 272 23.53 -2.80 15.38
CA THR A 272 24.32 -2.08 14.38
C THR A 272 25.50 -1.34 15.01
N THR A 273 26.39 -0.77 14.21
CA THR A 273 27.55 -0.03 14.73
C THR A 273 27.18 1.22 15.56
N ASN A 274 26.02 1.80 15.34
CA ASN A 274 25.49 2.93 16.12
C ASN A 274 24.65 2.49 17.34
N GLY A 275 24.64 1.17 17.65
CA GLY A 275 23.90 0.59 18.78
C GLY A 275 22.40 0.41 18.57
N ALA A 276 21.88 0.67 17.37
CA ALA A 276 20.48 0.43 17.06
C ALA A 276 20.18 -1.06 16.81
N ARG A 277 18.94 -1.47 17.04
CA ARG A 277 18.50 -2.84 16.73
C ARG A 277 18.17 -2.96 15.24
N ALA A 278 18.61 -4.04 14.62
CA ALA A 278 18.27 -4.43 13.24
C ALA A 278 18.05 -5.95 13.17
N ASN A 279 17.37 -6.41 12.13
CA ASN A 279 17.15 -7.85 11.90
C ASN A 279 17.41 -8.30 10.46
N ILE A 280 17.66 -7.36 9.54
CA ILE A 280 18.00 -7.68 8.15
C ILE A 280 19.00 -6.65 7.62
N LYS A 281 19.97 -7.15 6.82
CA LYS A 281 20.87 -6.31 6.04
C LYS A 281 20.46 -6.39 4.57
N LEU A 282 20.24 -5.23 3.96
CA LEU A 282 19.87 -5.08 2.55
C LEU A 282 20.86 -4.09 1.90
N GLY A 283 21.54 -4.52 0.85
CA GLY A 283 22.60 -3.71 0.26
C GLY A 283 23.68 -3.34 1.30
N GLN A 284 23.86 -2.06 1.52
CA GLN A 284 24.84 -1.53 2.49
C GLN A 284 24.21 -1.09 3.82
N ARG A 285 22.88 -1.22 3.97
CA ARG A 285 22.14 -0.73 5.13
C ARG A 285 21.57 -1.86 5.98
N ASP A 286 21.44 -1.58 7.25
CA ASP A 286 20.74 -2.42 8.20
C ASP A 286 19.32 -1.90 8.41
N TYR A 287 18.34 -2.79 8.57
CA TYR A 287 16.94 -2.42 8.80
C TYR A 287 16.35 -3.22 9.96
N LEU A 288 15.37 -2.64 10.63
CA LEU A 288 14.50 -3.34 11.57
C LEU A 288 13.10 -3.38 10.97
N ILE A 289 12.75 -4.49 10.34
CA ILE A 289 11.44 -4.70 9.73
C ILE A 289 10.73 -5.85 10.42
N GLN A 290 9.41 -5.75 10.49
CA GLN A 290 8.59 -6.82 11.07
C GLN A 290 8.74 -8.12 10.26
N GLN A 291 8.55 -9.25 10.93
CA GLN A 291 8.40 -10.54 10.28
C GLN A 291 7.15 -10.56 9.39
N ASN A 292 7.08 -11.54 8.51
CA ASN A 292 5.91 -11.79 7.70
C ASN A 292 5.39 -13.20 7.94
N TRP A 293 4.07 -13.42 7.75
CA TRP A 293 3.44 -14.71 7.98
C TRP A 293 3.77 -15.68 6.85
N VAL A 294 4.46 -16.76 7.17
CA VAL A 294 4.66 -17.89 6.27
C VAL A 294 3.40 -18.73 6.29
N ASN A 295 2.73 -18.85 5.15
CA ASN A 295 1.45 -19.56 5.04
C ASN A 295 1.66 -21.05 4.73
N ASP A 296 2.46 -21.73 5.54
CA ASP A 296 2.63 -23.17 5.52
C ASP A 296 1.55 -23.89 6.38
N ARG A 297 1.70 -25.21 6.57
CA ARG A 297 0.72 -25.98 7.34
C ARG A 297 0.55 -25.51 8.78
N LYS A 298 1.60 -24.99 9.40
CA LYS A 298 1.59 -24.53 10.80
C LYS A 298 1.26 -23.06 10.90
N GLY A 299 1.76 -22.25 9.95
CA GLY A 299 1.73 -20.81 9.96
C GLY A 299 2.64 -20.24 11.06
N ARG A 300 3.45 -19.27 10.73
CA ARG A 300 4.34 -18.58 11.68
C ARG A 300 4.82 -17.25 11.14
N CYS A 301 5.18 -16.34 12.03
CA CYS A 301 5.95 -15.15 11.69
C CYS A 301 7.42 -15.52 11.49
N ALA A 302 8.04 -15.07 10.40
CA ALA A 302 9.43 -15.33 10.10
C ALA A 302 10.06 -14.27 9.20
N MET A 303 11.39 -14.29 9.11
CA MET A 303 12.18 -13.50 8.16
C MET A 303 12.50 -14.28 6.86
N SER A 304 12.08 -15.53 6.77
CA SER A 304 12.22 -16.39 5.58
C SER A 304 11.21 -17.54 5.62
N ALA A 305 10.83 -18.06 4.47
CA ALA A 305 9.95 -19.23 4.34
C ALA A 305 10.65 -20.53 4.70
#